data_d0de9812b3ff37deaeb18f8113137ee1
#
_entry.id   d0de9812b3ff37deaeb18f8113137ee1
#
_cell.length_a   1.000
_cell.length_b   1.000
_cell.length_c   1.000
_cell.angle_alpha   90.00
_cell.angle_beta   90.00
_cell.angle_gamma   90.00
#
_symmetry.space_group_name_H-M   'P 1'
#
loop_
_entity.id
_entity.type
_entity.pdbx_description
1 polymer ?
#
loop_
_entity_poly.entity_id
_entity_poly.type
_entity_poly.pdbx_seq_one_letter_code
_entity_poly.pdbx_strand_id
1 'polypeptide(L)'
;MRTRTKLLAALLACLMFLTVGSAFAEGETVTINFWHHYSAQSAENETLMNVLIPAFEAENPGIKVNAVSHEWAELHDKVLVSAKSNALPDVARCDIAWLPEFQKMGILVALDEEMPDFAEVSGKLLDSAMSTSVIAGHNYALALNTNSKIVFYNKAMLEEAGVQVPATMDEWVEAVKKLSGENANGQQVWGWNEPALAGWNICPFIWSFGGSLTNEDQTVATGYINGPATVKAVETFAELVKEGGITGFNSGDIPMTDGFGTGRYAMMLEGPWKSAELAGAYPDVAYGTAPIPAGEGGSISVLGG
;
A
#
# COMPACT_ATOMS: atom_id res chain seq x y z
N MET A 1 -69.06 -20.57 40.02
CA MET A 1 -67.93 -21.38 39.57
C MET A 1 -67.52 -21.17 38.11
N ARG A 2 -68.44 -20.92 37.17
CA ARG A 2 -68.11 -20.75 35.72
C ARG A 2 -67.35 -19.49 35.33
N THR A 3 -67.44 -18.40 36.11
CA THR A 3 -66.78 -17.11 35.79
C THR A 3 -65.29 -17.09 36.21
N ARG A 4 -64.92 -17.76 37.28
CA ARG A 4 -63.50 -17.86 37.75
C ARG A 4 -62.64 -18.75 36.86
N THR A 5 -63.21 -19.78 36.23
CA THR A 5 -62.50 -20.66 35.31
C THR A 5 -62.20 -19.96 33.97
N LYS A 6 -63.08 -19.05 33.50
CA LYS A 6 -62.86 -18.27 32.29
C LYS A 6 -61.78 -17.20 32.48
N LEU A 7 -61.69 -16.60 33.68
CA LEU A 7 -60.61 -15.66 33.98
C LEU A 7 -59.24 -16.32 34.11
N LEU A 8 -59.17 -17.51 34.68
CA LEU A 8 -57.92 -18.28 34.74
C LEU A 8 -57.44 -18.74 33.37
N ALA A 9 -58.36 -19.17 32.49
CA ALA A 9 -58.02 -19.55 31.10
C ALA A 9 -57.55 -18.33 30.26
N ALA A 10 -58.12 -17.16 30.47
CA ALA A 10 -57.65 -15.93 29.80
C ALA A 10 -56.29 -15.45 30.31
N LEU A 11 -56.02 -15.60 31.64
CA LEU A 11 -54.69 -15.28 32.18
C LEU A 11 -53.60 -16.27 31.73
N LEU A 12 -53.90 -17.55 31.60
CA LEU A 12 -52.95 -18.51 31.04
C LEU A 12 -52.71 -18.29 29.55
N ALA A 13 -53.69 -17.90 28.76
CA ALA A 13 -53.52 -17.54 27.36
C ALA A 13 -52.67 -16.29 27.19
N CYS A 14 -52.87 -15.27 28.04
CA CYS A 14 -52.01 -14.08 28.04
C CYS A 14 -50.58 -14.37 28.51
N LEU A 15 -50.37 -15.29 29.44
CA LEU A 15 -49.02 -15.70 29.84
C LEU A 15 -48.30 -16.55 28.74
N MET A 16 -49.02 -17.30 27.93
CA MET A 16 -48.45 -18.01 26.78
C MET A 16 -48.07 -17.08 25.60
N PHE A 17 -48.76 -15.90 25.49
CA PHE A 17 -48.40 -14.91 24.50
C PHE A 17 -47.22 -14.02 24.93
N LEU A 18 -46.87 -13.98 26.21
CA LEU A 18 -45.71 -13.25 26.72
C LEU A 18 -44.39 -14.05 26.69
N THR A 19 -44.44 -15.35 26.37
CA THR A 19 -43.25 -16.20 26.18
C THR A 19 -42.92 -16.49 24.71
N VAL A 20 -43.65 -15.89 23.75
CA VAL A 20 -43.24 -15.79 22.36
C VAL A 20 -42.40 -14.50 22.21
N GLY A 21 -41.60 -14.21 23.26
CA GLY A 21 -40.50 -13.30 23.17
C GLY A 21 -39.36 -13.99 22.42
N SER A 22 -39.14 -13.57 21.21
CA SER A 22 -37.83 -13.62 20.55
C SER A 22 -37.14 -14.98 20.59
N ALA A 23 -37.74 -16.03 20.03
CA ALA A 23 -36.91 -16.92 19.25
C ALA A 23 -36.44 -16.12 18.05
N PHE A 24 -35.37 -15.31 18.21
CA PHE A 24 -34.51 -15.03 17.10
C PHE A 24 -34.16 -16.42 16.56
N ALA A 25 -34.66 -16.77 15.39
CA ALA A 25 -34.04 -17.82 14.62
C ALA A 25 -32.54 -17.47 14.67
N GLU A 26 -31.72 -18.36 15.22
CA GLU A 26 -30.29 -18.31 14.99
C GLU A 26 -30.18 -18.36 13.48
N GLY A 27 -30.11 -17.17 12.85
CA GLY A 27 -29.88 -17.04 11.43
C GLY A 27 -28.54 -17.69 11.17
N GLU A 28 -28.47 -18.46 10.12
CA GLU A 28 -27.23 -19.10 9.68
C GLU A 28 -26.12 -18.03 9.66
N THR A 29 -25.05 -18.24 10.43
CA THR A 29 -23.95 -17.27 10.50
C THR A 29 -23.26 -17.21 9.15
N VAL A 30 -23.21 -16.05 8.55
CA VAL A 30 -22.48 -15.80 7.30
C VAL A 30 -21.03 -15.54 7.64
N THR A 31 -20.11 -16.21 6.95
CA THR A 31 -18.68 -15.95 7.07
C THR A 31 -18.17 -15.24 5.81
N ILE A 32 -17.60 -14.06 5.99
CA ILE A 32 -16.93 -13.29 4.94
C ILE A 32 -15.44 -13.64 4.98
N ASN A 33 -14.92 -14.17 3.89
CA ASN A 33 -13.50 -14.42 3.70
C ASN A 33 -12.83 -13.15 3.17
N PHE A 34 -11.94 -12.58 3.97
CA PHE A 34 -11.19 -11.37 3.65
C PHE A 34 -9.70 -11.68 3.51
N TRP A 35 -9.14 -11.50 2.31
CA TRP A 35 -7.70 -11.65 2.08
C TRP A 35 -7.02 -10.29 2.04
N HIS A 36 -5.86 -10.17 2.71
CA HIS A 36 -5.11 -8.93 2.78
C HIS A 36 -3.60 -9.19 2.82
N HIS A 37 -2.82 -8.14 2.60
CA HIS A 37 -1.36 -8.20 2.62
C HIS A 37 -0.73 -7.25 3.68
N TYR A 38 -1.44 -6.97 4.77
CA TYR A 38 -0.77 -6.37 5.92
C TYR A 38 0.19 -7.38 6.54
N SER A 39 1.44 -6.96 6.80
CA SER A 39 2.43 -7.82 7.46
C SER A 39 1.89 -8.27 8.81
N ALA A 40 2.09 -9.55 9.14
CA ALA A 40 1.52 -10.16 10.36
C ALA A 40 1.92 -9.43 11.67
N GLN A 41 3.07 -8.74 11.67
CA GLN A 41 3.60 -7.98 12.81
C GLN A 41 3.35 -6.46 12.68
N SER A 42 2.61 -6.01 11.67
CA SER A 42 2.33 -4.58 11.49
C SER A 42 1.22 -4.07 12.40
N ALA A 43 1.27 -2.80 12.75
CA ALA A 43 0.21 -2.14 13.50
C ALA A 43 -1.13 -2.14 12.77
N GLU A 44 -1.11 -2.14 11.43
CA GLU A 44 -2.31 -2.26 10.60
C GLU A 44 -2.97 -3.61 10.80
N ASN A 45 -2.19 -4.71 10.76
CA ASN A 45 -2.72 -6.05 11.00
C ASN A 45 -3.27 -6.20 12.42
N GLU A 46 -2.54 -5.71 13.41
CA GLU A 46 -2.99 -5.72 14.81
C GLU A 46 -4.32 -4.96 14.97
N THR A 47 -4.42 -3.78 14.38
CA THR A 47 -5.65 -2.97 14.42
C THR A 47 -6.80 -3.68 13.70
N LEU A 48 -6.57 -4.26 12.53
CA LEU A 48 -7.58 -5.02 11.81
C LEU A 48 -8.14 -6.17 12.65
N MET A 49 -7.23 -7.01 13.18
CA MET A 49 -7.61 -8.25 13.87
C MET A 49 -8.21 -8.03 15.27
N ASN A 50 -7.69 -7.02 15.99
CA ASN A 50 -8.04 -6.85 17.41
C ASN A 50 -9.05 -5.71 17.67
N VAL A 51 -9.26 -4.83 16.69
CA VAL A 51 -10.17 -3.67 16.85
C VAL A 51 -11.27 -3.66 15.80
N LEU A 52 -10.92 -3.64 14.51
CA LEU A 52 -11.91 -3.41 13.45
C LEU A 52 -12.83 -4.61 13.24
N ILE A 53 -12.28 -5.82 13.12
CA ILE A 53 -13.11 -7.04 12.95
C ILE A 53 -14.02 -7.28 14.16
N PRO A 54 -13.53 -7.26 15.41
CA PRO A 54 -14.40 -7.40 16.57
C PRO A 54 -15.50 -6.34 16.68
N ALA A 55 -15.19 -5.07 16.32
CA ALA A 55 -16.20 -4.01 16.31
C ALA A 55 -17.26 -4.26 15.24
N PHE A 56 -16.86 -4.61 14.02
CA PHE A 56 -17.76 -4.93 12.93
C PHE A 56 -18.68 -6.13 13.29
N GLU A 57 -18.14 -7.22 13.83
CA GLU A 57 -18.91 -8.38 14.23
C GLU A 57 -19.89 -8.09 15.38
N ALA A 58 -19.52 -7.18 16.29
CA ALA A 58 -20.41 -6.74 17.36
C ALA A 58 -21.59 -5.92 16.85
N GLU A 59 -21.39 -5.10 15.83
CA GLU A 59 -22.42 -4.30 15.17
C GLU A 59 -23.29 -5.13 14.20
N ASN A 60 -22.76 -6.26 13.71
CA ASN A 60 -23.40 -7.14 12.74
C ASN A 60 -23.52 -8.58 13.28
N PRO A 61 -24.36 -8.82 14.30
CA PRO A 61 -24.53 -10.15 14.87
C PRO A 61 -25.10 -11.10 13.80
N GLY A 62 -24.39 -12.19 13.52
CA GLY A 62 -24.69 -13.13 12.45
C GLY A 62 -23.71 -13.05 11.27
N ILE A 63 -22.77 -12.10 11.29
CA ILE A 63 -21.65 -12.05 10.34
C ILE A 63 -20.34 -12.34 11.08
N LYS A 64 -19.49 -13.16 10.48
CA LYS A 64 -18.11 -13.41 10.90
C LYS A 64 -17.15 -13.06 9.81
N VAL A 65 -15.98 -12.54 10.18
CA VAL A 65 -14.92 -12.22 9.22
C VAL A 65 -13.74 -13.16 9.42
N ASN A 66 -13.45 -13.96 8.40
CA ASN A 66 -12.26 -14.79 8.34
C ASN A 66 -11.17 -14.03 7.55
N ALA A 67 -10.36 -13.24 8.25
CA ALA A 67 -9.28 -12.48 7.65
C ALA A 67 -8.01 -13.33 7.55
N VAL A 68 -7.39 -13.37 6.37
CA VAL A 68 -6.17 -14.13 6.08
C VAL A 68 -5.12 -13.20 5.49
N SER A 69 -3.98 -13.09 6.17
CA SER A 69 -2.82 -12.35 5.70
C SER A 69 -1.97 -13.20 4.75
N HIS A 70 -1.49 -12.58 3.68
CA HIS A 70 -0.55 -13.13 2.72
C HIS A 70 0.56 -12.11 2.47
N GLU A 71 1.73 -12.56 2.05
CA GLU A 71 2.74 -11.66 1.48
C GLU A 71 2.21 -11.00 0.20
N TRP A 72 2.65 -9.75 -0.08
CA TRP A 72 2.10 -8.94 -1.18
C TRP A 72 2.10 -9.68 -2.54
N ALA A 73 3.25 -10.22 -2.96
CA ALA A 73 3.35 -10.96 -4.23
C ALA A 73 2.56 -12.28 -4.20
N GLU A 74 2.54 -12.97 -3.06
CA GLU A 74 1.79 -14.22 -2.89
C GLU A 74 0.28 -13.97 -3.01
N LEU A 75 -0.24 -12.87 -2.45
CA LEU A 75 -1.66 -12.54 -2.56
C LEU A 75 -2.09 -12.33 -4.01
N HIS A 76 -1.31 -11.59 -4.79
CA HIS A 76 -1.57 -11.39 -6.21
C HIS A 76 -1.70 -12.72 -6.95
N ASP A 77 -0.67 -13.56 -6.85
CA ASP A 77 -0.64 -14.87 -7.52
C ASP A 77 -1.80 -15.78 -7.06
N LYS A 78 -2.11 -15.74 -5.77
CA LYS A 78 -3.20 -16.53 -5.19
C LYS A 78 -4.57 -16.10 -5.72
N VAL A 79 -4.82 -14.80 -5.87
CA VAL A 79 -6.04 -14.30 -6.51
C VAL A 79 -6.14 -14.80 -7.94
N LEU A 80 -5.05 -14.71 -8.73
CA LEU A 80 -5.02 -15.20 -10.13
C LEU A 80 -5.30 -16.70 -10.25
N VAL A 81 -4.76 -17.50 -9.33
CA VAL A 81 -4.99 -18.96 -9.30
C VAL A 81 -6.43 -19.27 -8.84
N SER A 82 -6.90 -18.60 -7.80
CA SER A 82 -8.24 -18.82 -7.25
C SER A 82 -9.35 -18.40 -8.19
N ALA A 83 -9.14 -17.37 -9.02
CA ALA A 83 -10.06 -16.98 -10.06
C ALA A 83 -10.35 -18.11 -11.06
N LYS A 84 -9.33 -18.91 -11.41
CA LYS A 84 -9.47 -20.04 -12.34
C LYS A 84 -10.24 -21.23 -11.74
N SER A 85 -10.26 -21.36 -10.42
CA SER A 85 -10.92 -22.43 -9.69
C SER A 85 -12.24 -22.02 -9.03
N ASN A 86 -12.69 -20.80 -9.27
CA ASN A 86 -13.87 -20.19 -8.65
C ASN A 86 -13.82 -20.26 -7.10
N ALA A 87 -12.64 -19.98 -6.54
CA ALA A 87 -12.33 -20.02 -5.10
C ALA A 87 -11.79 -18.68 -4.59
N LEU A 88 -12.28 -17.58 -5.15
CA LEU A 88 -11.95 -16.23 -4.71
C LEU A 88 -12.49 -15.97 -3.30
N PRO A 89 -11.86 -15.09 -2.51
CA PRO A 89 -12.46 -14.58 -1.28
C PRO A 89 -13.65 -13.67 -1.61
N ASP A 90 -14.48 -13.40 -0.60
CA ASP A 90 -15.58 -12.45 -0.72
C ASP A 90 -15.07 -11.00 -0.84
N VAL A 91 -13.99 -10.68 -0.13
CA VAL A 91 -13.33 -9.38 -0.14
C VAL A 91 -11.81 -9.57 -0.19
N ALA A 92 -11.13 -8.76 -0.97
CA ALA A 92 -9.66 -8.70 -0.99
C ALA A 92 -9.15 -7.27 -0.87
N ARG A 93 -8.11 -7.07 -0.06
CA ARG A 93 -7.30 -5.85 -0.13
C ARG A 93 -6.35 -5.97 -1.30
N CYS A 94 -6.61 -5.20 -2.34
CA CYS A 94 -5.82 -5.19 -3.56
C CYS A 94 -4.86 -3.98 -3.58
N ASP A 95 -3.69 -4.17 -4.17
CA ASP A 95 -2.86 -3.04 -4.59
C ASP A 95 -3.50 -2.36 -5.81
N ILE A 96 -3.39 -1.04 -5.89
CA ILE A 96 -3.94 -0.27 -7.02
C ILE A 96 -3.40 -0.73 -8.38
N ALA A 97 -2.17 -1.25 -8.42
CA ALA A 97 -1.54 -1.76 -9.63
C ALA A 97 -2.21 -3.05 -10.16
N TRP A 98 -2.93 -3.80 -9.32
CA TRP A 98 -3.59 -5.05 -9.73
C TRP A 98 -5.00 -4.83 -10.28
N LEU A 99 -5.66 -3.73 -9.92
CA LEU A 99 -7.05 -3.48 -10.28
C LEU A 99 -7.35 -3.55 -11.78
N PRO A 100 -6.52 -2.98 -12.69
CA PRO A 100 -6.77 -3.09 -14.13
C PRO A 100 -6.73 -4.53 -14.64
N GLU A 101 -5.84 -5.36 -14.12
CA GLU A 101 -5.75 -6.78 -14.48
C GLU A 101 -6.98 -7.54 -13.97
N PHE A 102 -7.34 -7.36 -12.70
CA PHE A 102 -8.47 -8.06 -12.10
C PHE A 102 -9.81 -7.61 -12.70
N GLN A 103 -9.95 -6.32 -13.03
CA GLN A 103 -11.11 -5.83 -13.75
C GLN A 103 -11.23 -6.50 -15.15
N LYS A 104 -10.12 -6.55 -15.90
CA LYS A 104 -10.10 -7.19 -17.23
C LYS A 104 -10.42 -8.70 -17.16
N MET A 105 -10.09 -9.36 -16.06
CA MET A 105 -10.45 -10.75 -15.81
C MET A 105 -11.93 -10.94 -15.42
N GLY A 106 -12.65 -9.85 -15.12
CA GLY A 106 -14.05 -9.89 -14.70
C GLY A 106 -14.26 -10.47 -13.30
N ILE A 107 -13.27 -10.34 -12.42
CA ILE A 107 -13.32 -10.86 -11.05
C ILE A 107 -13.60 -9.77 -9.99
N LEU A 108 -13.74 -8.54 -10.42
CA LEU A 108 -14.15 -7.41 -9.56
C LEU A 108 -15.60 -7.01 -9.85
N VAL A 109 -16.27 -6.52 -8.82
CA VAL A 109 -17.61 -5.95 -8.90
C VAL A 109 -17.50 -4.44 -9.09
N ALA A 110 -18.30 -3.85 -9.96
CA ALA A 110 -18.47 -2.41 -10.08
C ALA A 110 -19.26 -1.90 -8.87
N LEU A 111 -18.56 -1.35 -7.87
CA LEU A 111 -19.16 -0.98 -6.59
C LEU A 111 -20.16 0.19 -6.72
N ASP A 112 -19.94 1.10 -7.65
CA ASP A 112 -20.84 2.21 -7.95
C ASP A 112 -22.17 1.76 -8.57
N GLU A 113 -22.26 0.55 -9.11
CA GLU A 113 -23.49 -0.04 -9.64
C GLU A 113 -24.17 -0.97 -8.62
N GLU A 114 -23.40 -1.75 -7.86
CA GLU A 114 -23.92 -2.83 -7.02
C GLU A 114 -24.05 -2.47 -5.53
N MET A 115 -23.32 -1.43 -5.04
CA MET A 115 -23.35 -1.01 -3.64
C MET A 115 -24.32 0.17 -3.44
N PRO A 116 -25.47 -0.02 -2.77
CA PRO A 116 -26.53 1.01 -2.69
C PRO A 116 -26.11 2.32 -2.04
N ASP A 117 -25.17 2.27 -1.10
CA ASP A 117 -24.64 3.41 -0.33
C ASP A 117 -23.24 3.86 -0.82
N PHE A 118 -22.82 3.42 -2.00
CA PHE A 118 -21.49 3.72 -2.56
C PHE A 118 -21.17 5.21 -2.53
N ALA A 119 -22.09 6.07 -2.98
CA ALA A 119 -21.88 7.52 -3.04
C ALA A 119 -21.67 8.14 -1.64
N GLU A 120 -22.36 7.63 -0.61
CA GLU A 120 -22.18 8.08 0.77
C GLU A 120 -20.84 7.65 1.33
N VAL A 121 -20.42 6.40 1.08
CA VAL A 121 -19.17 5.86 1.58
C VAL A 121 -17.98 6.48 0.86
N SER A 122 -17.99 6.48 -0.47
CA SER A 122 -16.90 7.04 -1.29
C SER A 122 -16.71 8.54 -1.07
N GLY A 123 -17.79 9.29 -0.85
CA GLY A 123 -17.72 10.73 -0.55
C GLY A 123 -17.06 11.08 0.79
N LYS A 124 -16.75 10.12 1.64
CA LYS A 124 -15.96 10.29 2.88
C LYS A 124 -14.46 10.06 2.65
N LEU A 125 -14.06 9.58 1.48
CA LEU A 125 -12.70 9.23 1.13
C LEU A 125 -12.05 10.35 0.30
N LEU A 126 -10.73 10.35 0.21
CA LEU A 126 -9.99 11.33 -0.59
C LEU A 126 -10.21 11.07 -2.09
N ASP A 127 -10.61 12.09 -2.84
CA ASP A 127 -10.84 11.99 -4.29
C ASP A 127 -9.62 11.47 -5.04
N SER A 128 -8.42 11.91 -4.67
CA SER A 128 -7.16 11.47 -5.27
C SER A 128 -6.91 9.98 -5.06
N ALA A 129 -7.27 9.43 -3.90
CA ALA A 129 -7.16 7.99 -3.64
C ALA A 129 -8.26 7.22 -4.37
N MET A 130 -9.50 7.71 -4.36
CA MET A 130 -10.62 7.10 -5.08
C MET A 130 -10.43 7.08 -6.59
N SER A 131 -9.71 8.06 -7.16
CA SER A 131 -9.44 8.09 -8.61
C SER A 131 -8.67 6.87 -9.11
N THR A 132 -7.89 6.20 -8.24
CA THR A 132 -7.13 4.99 -8.60
C THR A 132 -8.02 3.74 -8.76
N SER A 133 -9.24 3.77 -8.26
CA SER A 133 -10.21 2.68 -8.38
C SER A 133 -11.12 2.79 -9.62
N VAL A 134 -11.00 3.89 -10.38
CA VAL A 134 -11.84 4.13 -11.56
C VAL A 134 -11.22 3.48 -12.80
N ILE A 135 -11.92 2.51 -13.37
CA ILE A 135 -11.51 1.83 -14.60
C ILE A 135 -12.70 1.80 -15.56
N ALA A 136 -12.49 2.28 -16.78
CA ALA A 136 -13.54 2.37 -17.80
C ALA A 136 -14.83 3.11 -17.34
N GLY A 137 -14.68 4.06 -16.41
CA GLY A 137 -15.77 4.90 -15.91
C GLY A 137 -16.51 4.36 -14.69
N HIS A 138 -16.13 3.18 -14.17
CA HIS A 138 -16.71 2.58 -12.96
C HIS A 138 -15.69 2.41 -11.83
N ASN A 139 -16.17 2.41 -10.59
CA ASN A 139 -15.35 2.19 -9.40
C ASN A 139 -15.36 0.70 -9.00
N TYR A 140 -14.18 0.10 -8.95
CA TYR A 140 -13.99 -1.32 -8.61
C TYR A 140 -13.42 -1.55 -7.21
N ALA A 141 -13.08 -0.49 -6.49
CA ALA A 141 -12.61 -0.57 -5.12
C ALA A 141 -12.97 0.68 -4.31
N LEU A 142 -12.89 0.57 -2.99
CA LEU A 142 -12.86 1.70 -2.05
C LEU A 142 -11.42 1.86 -1.57
N ALA A 143 -10.92 3.10 -1.58
CA ALA A 143 -9.57 3.41 -1.12
C ALA A 143 -9.49 3.27 0.41
N LEU A 144 -8.87 2.19 0.88
CA LEU A 144 -8.72 1.90 2.30
C LEU A 144 -7.63 2.76 2.94
N ASN A 145 -6.52 2.94 2.24
CA ASN A 145 -5.39 3.79 2.60
C ASN A 145 -4.70 4.29 1.32
N THR A 146 -3.85 5.27 1.49
CA THR A 146 -2.96 5.74 0.42
C THR A 146 -1.59 6.05 1.00
N ASN A 147 -0.56 5.96 0.18
CA ASN A 147 0.80 6.29 0.54
C ASN A 147 1.55 6.92 -0.63
N SER A 148 2.73 7.44 -0.35
CA SER A 148 3.63 7.98 -1.34
C SER A 148 5.06 7.70 -0.90
N LYS A 149 5.98 7.57 -1.83
CA LYS A 149 7.40 7.46 -1.53
C LYS A 149 7.98 8.80 -1.10
N ILE A 150 8.92 8.74 -0.17
CA ILE A 150 9.66 9.88 0.36
C ILE A 150 11.13 9.49 0.50
N VAL A 151 12.03 10.43 0.38
CA VAL A 151 13.45 10.17 0.61
C VAL A 151 13.70 10.02 2.11
N PHE A 152 14.33 8.92 2.50
CA PHE A 152 14.96 8.74 3.79
C PHE A 152 16.46 9.02 3.65
N TYR A 153 17.04 9.78 4.57
CA TYR A 153 18.46 10.06 4.59
C TYR A 153 19.08 9.85 5.97
N ASN A 154 20.25 9.25 6.02
CA ASN A 154 21.02 9.04 7.23
C ASN A 154 21.71 10.35 7.63
N LYS A 155 21.29 10.96 8.76
CA LYS A 155 21.81 12.25 9.22
C LYS A 155 23.31 12.24 9.48
N ALA A 156 23.80 11.17 10.12
CA ALA A 156 25.22 11.08 10.47
C ALA A 156 26.11 11.00 9.21
N MET A 157 25.71 10.20 8.22
CA MET A 157 26.48 10.08 6.97
C MET A 157 26.51 11.39 6.17
N LEU A 158 25.37 12.10 6.08
CA LEU A 158 25.33 13.40 5.40
C LEU A 158 26.19 14.44 6.14
N GLU A 159 26.11 14.50 7.46
CA GLU A 159 26.88 15.44 8.30
C GLU A 159 28.39 15.16 8.18
N GLU A 160 28.84 13.91 8.31
CA GLU A 160 30.24 13.50 8.19
C GLU A 160 30.81 13.86 6.81
N ALA A 161 30.04 13.67 5.75
CA ALA A 161 30.45 14.05 4.40
C ALA A 161 30.29 15.54 4.09
N GLY A 162 29.67 16.33 4.97
CA GLY A 162 29.34 17.74 4.71
C GLY A 162 28.41 17.90 3.50
N VAL A 163 27.40 17.01 3.39
CA VAL A 163 26.40 17.04 2.34
C VAL A 163 25.08 17.55 2.91
N GLN A 164 24.46 18.51 2.22
CA GLN A 164 23.11 18.93 2.54
C GLN A 164 22.10 17.95 1.94
N VAL A 165 20.88 17.89 2.49
CA VAL A 165 19.77 17.12 1.91
C VAL A 165 19.47 17.68 0.51
N PRO A 166 19.58 16.87 -0.56
CA PRO A 166 19.43 17.38 -1.92
C PRO A 166 17.99 17.80 -2.19
N ALA A 167 17.83 19.03 -2.69
CA ALA A 167 16.52 19.57 -3.08
C ALA A 167 16.27 19.48 -4.58
N THR A 168 17.33 19.33 -5.38
CA THR A 168 17.27 19.22 -6.85
C THR A 168 17.91 17.92 -7.33
N MET A 169 17.54 17.48 -8.55
CA MET A 169 18.14 16.28 -9.15
C MET A 169 19.65 16.43 -9.39
N ASP A 170 20.14 17.61 -9.69
CA ASP A 170 21.58 17.85 -9.82
C ASP A 170 22.29 17.72 -8.46
N GLU A 171 21.72 18.30 -7.41
CA GLU A 171 22.24 18.13 -6.04
C GLU A 171 22.18 16.67 -5.59
N TRP A 172 21.16 15.91 -5.99
CA TRP A 172 21.03 14.49 -5.68
C TRP A 172 22.16 13.67 -6.35
N VAL A 173 22.46 13.94 -7.61
CA VAL A 173 23.58 13.30 -8.33
C VAL A 173 24.90 13.53 -7.60
N GLU A 174 25.19 14.78 -7.24
CA GLU A 174 26.41 15.15 -6.51
C GLU A 174 26.45 14.52 -5.10
N ALA A 175 25.32 14.54 -4.39
CA ALA A 175 25.20 13.91 -3.06
C ALA A 175 25.44 12.39 -3.13
N VAL A 176 24.85 11.69 -4.09
CA VAL A 176 25.04 10.25 -4.29
C VAL A 176 26.52 9.94 -4.54
N LYS A 177 27.18 10.68 -5.42
CA LYS A 177 28.63 10.48 -5.71
C LYS A 177 29.49 10.73 -4.47
N LYS A 178 29.24 11.83 -3.76
CA LYS A 178 30.03 12.24 -2.58
C LYS A 178 29.85 11.31 -1.37
N LEU A 179 28.66 10.70 -1.25
CA LEU A 179 28.33 9.78 -0.15
C LEU A 179 28.70 8.31 -0.45
N SER A 180 29.34 8.05 -1.60
CA SER A 180 29.72 6.70 -2.03
C SER A 180 31.21 6.49 -1.91
N GLY A 181 31.63 5.23 -1.69
CA GLY A 181 33.02 4.85 -1.58
C GLY A 181 33.30 4.05 -0.31
N GLU A 182 34.53 4.09 0.19
CA GLU A 182 34.91 3.43 1.45
C GLU A 182 34.76 4.40 2.62
N ASN A 183 34.09 3.96 3.68
CA ASN A 183 34.03 4.71 4.94
C ASN A 183 35.35 4.59 5.74
N ALA A 184 35.45 5.28 6.87
CA ALA A 184 36.63 5.25 7.72
C ALA A 184 37.02 3.85 8.24
N ASN A 185 36.12 2.87 8.19
CA ASN A 185 36.34 1.48 8.59
C ASN A 185 36.72 0.57 7.39
N GLY A 186 36.94 1.13 6.20
CA GLY A 186 37.22 0.37 4.99
C GLY A 186 36.02 -0.41 4.43
N GLN A 187 34.80 -0.03 4.81
CA GLN A 187 33.59 -0.67 4.31
C GLN A 187 33.03 0.15 3.15
N GLN A 188 32.63 -0.54 2.08
CA GLN A 188 31.92 0.09 0.98
C GLN A 188 30.59 0.63 1.44
N VAL A 189 30.31 1.89 1.15
CA VAL A 189 29.04 2.58 1.34
C VAL A 189 28.53 3.14 0.02
N TRP A 190 27.21 3.32 -0.08
CA TRP A 190 26.55 3.84 -1.28
C TRP A 190 25.70 5.04 -0.92
N GLY A 191 25.72 6.05 -1.79
CA GLY A 191 24.94 7.25 -1.63
C GLY A 191 23.44 6.98 -1.73
N TRP A 192 23.06 5.96 -2.51
CA TRP A 192 21.65 5.61 -2.74
C TRP A 192 21.43 4.11 -2.79
N ASN A 193 20.33 3.68 -2.21
CA ASN A 193 19.80 2.32 -2.39
C ASN A 193 18.50 2.34 -3.20
N GLU A 194 18.42 1.48 -4.22
CA GLU A 194 17.20 1.21 -4.98
C GLU A 194 17.07 -0.31 -5.19
N PRO A 195 16.03 -0.96 -4.64
CA PRO A 195 15.95 -2.42 -4.65
C PRO A 195 15.49 -3.02 -5.97
N ALA A 196 14.92 -2.21 -6.87
CA ALA A 196 14.40 -2.67 -8.15
C ALA A 196 14.30 -1.52 -9.17
N LEU A 197 14.15 -1.88 -10.44
CA LEU A 197 13.89 -0.93 -11.53
C LEU A 197 12.46 -1.05 -12.07
N ALA A 198 11.52 -1.50 -11.24
CA ALA A 198 10.10 -1.52 -11.57
C ALA A 198 9.51 -0.10 -11.63
N GLY A 199 8.34 0.06 -12.21
CA GLY A 199 7.69 1.37 -12.35
C GLY A 199 7.55 2.12 -11.01
N TRP A 200 7.17 1.43 -9.94
CA TRP A 200 7.13 1.96 -8.58
C TRP A 200 8.44 2.63 -8.12
N ASN A 201 9.56 2.15 -8.62
CA ASN A 201 10.90 2.58 -8.23
C ASN A 201 11.45 3.68 -9.13
N ILE A 202 11.37 3.49 -10.46
CA ILE A 202 12.04 4.39 -11.41
C ILE A 202 11.15 5.56 -11.86
N CYS A 203 9.81 5.42 -11.85
CA CYS A 203 8.93 6.48 -12.32
C CYS A 203 9.05 7.81 -11.58
N PRO A 204 9.24 7.85 -10.23
CA PRO A 204 9.48 9.11 -9.54
C PRO A 204 10.64 9.91 -10.10
N PHE A 205 11.73 9.24 -10.49
CA PHE A 205 12.89 9.88 -11.12
C PHE A 205 12.55 10.35 -12.52
N ILE A 206 11.94 9.49 -13.35
CA ILE A 206 11.54 9.83 -14.72
C ILE A 206 10.65 11.08 -14.72
N TRP A 207 9.62 11.10 -13.89
CA TRP A 207 8.68 12.23 -13.82
C TRP A 207 9.32 13.49 -13.27
N SER A 208 10.15 13.37 -12.22
CA SER A 208 10.86 14.52 -11.66
C SER A 208 11.87 15.13 -12.65
N PHE A 209 12.48 14.33 -13.53
CA PHE A 209 13.27 14.82 -14.64
C PHE A 209 12.43 15.45 -15.77
N GLY A 210 11.09 15.41 -15.70
CA GLY A 210 10.19 15.92 -16.73
C GLY A 210 9.85 14.91 -17.82
N GLY A 211 10.24 13.63 -17.63
CA GLY A 211 9.89 12.53 -18.53
C GLY A 211 8.48 11.97 -18.28
N SER A 212 8.06 11.07 -19.16
CA SER A 212 6.80 10.36 -19.07
C SER A 212 6.92 8.98 -19.72
N LEU A 213 6.07 8.02 -19.32
CA LEU A 213 6.02 6.71 -19.96
C LEU A 213 5.07 6.70 -21.16
N THR A 214 4.00 7.51 -21.10
CA THR A 214 2.94 7.57 -22.12
C THR A 214 2.42 9.00 -22.26
N ASN A 215 1.56 9.23 -23.26
CA ASN A 215 0.69 10.41 -23.31
C ASN A 215 -0.33 10.40 -22.15
N GLU A 216 -1.06 11.50 -21.96
CA GLU A 216 -2.06 11.64 -20.89
C GLU A 216 -3.15 10.58 -20.94
N ASP A 217 -3.62 10.20 -22.14
CA ASP A 217 -4.65 9.17 -22.33
C ASP A 217 -4.12 7.73 -22.17
N GLN A 218 -2.83 7.55 -21.88
CA GLN A 218 -2.16 6.25 -21.72
C GLN A 218 -2.28 5.32 -22.95
N THR A 219 -2.43 5.88 -24.13
CA THR A 219 -2.61 5.14 -25.39
C THR A 219 -1.37 5.04 -26.26
N VAL A 220 -0.39 5.94 -26.06
CA VAL A 220 0.83 6.03 -26.86
C VAL A 220 2.05 6.11 -25.94
N ALA A 221 2.97 5.17 -26.07
CA ALA A 221 4.25 5.16 -25.35
C ALA A 221 5.41 5.75 -26.17
N THR A 222 5.37 5.58 -27.51
CA THR A 222 6.42 6.08 -28.41
C THR A 222 6.49 7.60 -28.37
N GLY A 223 7.69 8.15 -28.18
CA GLY A 223 7.92 9.58 -28.02
C GLY A 223 7.87 10.07 -26.56
N TYR A 224 7.34 9.26 -25.65
CA TYR A 224 7.28 9.51 -24.21
C TYR A 224 8.30 8.66 -23.46
N ILE A 225 8.15 7.32 -23.48
CA ILE A 225 9.09 6.42 -22.81
C ILE A 225 10.52 6.54 -23.37
N ASN A 226 10.66 6.87 -24.63
CA ASN A 226 11.93 7.15 -25.30
C ASN A 226 12.14 8.66 -25.56
N GLY A 227 11.39 9.53 -24.87
CA GLY A 227 11.55 10.98 -24.94
C GLY A 227 12.85 11.45 -24.28
N PRO A 228 13.39 12.62 -24.66
CA PRO A 228 14.70 13.07 -24.17
C PRO A 228 14.80 13.15 -22.65
N ALA A 229 13.77 13.63 -21.96
CA ALA A 229 13.78 13.74 -20.51
C ALA A 229 13.73 12.36 -19.81
N THR A 230 12.96 11.41 -20.35
CA THR A 230 12.94 10.01 -19.85
C THR A 230 14.29 9.34 -20.06
N VAL A 231 14.89 9.51 -21.25
CA VAL A 231 16.24 8.98 -21.55
C VAL A 231 17.27 9.59 -20.61
N LYS A 232 17.27 10.92 -20.41
CA LYS A 232 18.17 11.61 -19.47
C LYS A 232 18.05 11.03 -18.04
N ALA A 233 16.83 10.82 -17.55
CA ALA A 233 16.61 10.24 -16.22
C ALA A 233 17.23 8.84 -16.09
N VAL A 234 16.98 7.97 -17.06
CA VAL A 234 17.50 6.59 -17.07
C VAL A 234 19.03 6.56 -17.25
N GLU A 235 19.58 7.39 -18.13
CA GLU A 235 21.04 7.51 -18.33
C GLU A 235 21.72 8.00 -17.05
N THR A 236 21.19 9.05 -16.39
CA THR A 236 21.72 9.56 -15.12
C THR A 236 21.74 8.48 -14.05
N PHE A 237 20.65 7.73 -13.93
CA PHE A 237 20.57 6.62 -12.99
C PHE A 237 21.59 5.51 -13.32
N ALA A 238 21.68 5.12 -14.58
CA ALA A 238 22.62 4.10 -15.05
C ALA A 238 24.09 4.51 -14.85
N GLU A 239 24.44 5.79 -15.05
CA GLU A 239 25.77 6.32 -14.76
C GLU A 239 26.10 6.23 -13.27
N LEU A 240 25.18 6.62 -12.39
CA LEU A 240 25.38 6.50 -10.94
C LEU A 240 25.55 5.05 -10.50
N VAL A 241 24.83 4.10 -11.09
CA VAL A 241 25.03 2.67 -10.84
C VAL A 241 26.44 2.25 -11.29
N LYS A 242 26.85 2.63 -12.48
CA LYS A 242 28.16 2.31 -13.05
C LYS A 242 29.33 2.87 -12.23
N GLU A 243 29.13 4.07 -11.68
CA GLU A 243 30.10 4.74 -10.81
C GLU A 243 30.09 4.22 -9.37
N GLY A 244 29.21 3.25 -9.03
CA GLY A 244 29.11 2.67 -7.68
C GLY A 244 28.37 3.56 -6.69
N GLY A 245 27.59 4.51 -7.18
CA GLY A 245 26.78 5.41 -6.34
C GLY A 245 25.46 4.80 -5.90
N ILE A 246 24.87 3.93 -6.72
CA ILE A 246 23.59 3.27 -6.50
C ILE A 246 23.77 1.76 -6.46
N THR A 247 23.07 1.09 -5.54
CA THR A 247 23.02 -0.37 -5.41
C THR A 247 21.68 -0.84 -4.86
N GLY A 248 21.45 -2.14 -4.81
CA GLY A 248 20.29 -2.76 -4.17
C GLY A 248 19.53 -3.78 -5.02
N PHE A 249 19.81 -3.85 -6.32
CA PHE A 249 19.10 -4.73 -7.26
C PHE A 249 19.92 -5.95 -7.76
N ASN A 250 21.10 -6.18 -7.18
CA ASN A 250 21.86 -7.37 -7.48
C ASN A 250 21.60 -8.48 -6.46
N SER A 251 21.72 -9.73 -6.90
CA SER A 251 21.66 -10.85 -5.96
C SER A 251 22.83 -10.78 -4.97
N GLY A 252 22.50 -10.74 -3.68
CA GLY A 252 23.47 -10.63 -2.58
C GLY A 252 23.75 -9.20 -2.10
N ASP A 253 23.11 -8.19 -2.68
CA ASP A 253 23.11 -6.84 -2.09
C ASP A 253 22.47 -6.87 -0.69
N ILE A 254 22.91 -5.97 0.18
CA ILE A 254 22.36 -5.84 1.54
C ILE A 254 20.90 -5.41 1.42
N PRO A 255 19.96 -6.05 2.14
CA PRO A 255 18.58 -5.59 2.16
C PRO A 255 18.47 -4.11 2.55
N MET A 256 17.53 -3.37 1.94
CA MET A 256 17.41 -1.92 2.08
C MET A 256 17.39 -1.46 3.54
N THR A 257 16.54 -2.06 4.37
CA THR A 257 16.42 -1.70 5.78
C THR A 257 17.71 -1.94 6.56
N ASP A 258 18.37 -3.08 6.32
CA ASP A 258 19.63 -3.44 6.97
C ASP A 258 20.79 -2.55 6.51
N GLY A 259 20.87 -2.29 5.22
CA GLY A 259 21.91 -1.42 4.66
C GLY A 259 21.78 0.02 5.15
N PHE A 260 20.57 0.54 5.23
CA PHE A 260 20.31 1.88 5.77
C PHE A 260 20.55 1.94 7.29
N GLY A 261 20.01 0.98 8.04
CA GLY A 261 20.15 0.90 9.49
C GLY A 261 21.58 0.73 9.99
N THR A 262 22.43 0.05 9.19
CA THR A 262 23.86 -0.16 9.49
C THR A 262 24.78 0.90 8.88
N GLY A 263 24.25 1.95 8.24
CA GLY A 263 25.04 3.03 7.65
C GLY A 263 25.81 2.60 6.38
N ARG A 264 25.32 1.61 5.65
CA ARG A 264 25.87 1.21 4.34
C ARG A 264 25.19 1.96 3.19
N TYR A 265 23.98 2.44 3.38
CA TYR A 265 23.23 3.27 2.45
C TYR A 265 22.94 4.63 3.07
N ALA A 266 23.33 5.71 2.40
CA ALA A 266 23.14 7.06 2.90
C ALA A 266 21.71 7.57 2.68
N MET A 267 21.11 7.22 1.54
CA MET A 267 19.74 7.63 1.16
C MET A 267 19.00 6.49 0.47
N MET A 268 17.67 6.52 0.56
CA MET A 268 16.75 5.62 -0.14
C MET A 268 15.41 6.31 -0.38
N LEU A 269 14.65 5.86 -1.38
CA LEU A 269 13.29 6.32 -1.67
C LEU A 269 12.29 5.22 -1.33
N GLU A 270 11.48 5.40 -0.28
CA GLU A 270 10.56 4.35 0.16
C GLU A 270 9.28 4.91 0.80
N GLY A 271 8.31 4.05 1.03
CA GLY A 271 7.03 4.40 1.63
C GLY A 271 7.09 4.53 3.17
N PRO A 272 6.00 5.02 3.80
CA PRO A 272 5.98 5.34 5.23
C PRO A 272 6.17 4.12 6.15
N TRP A 273 5.90 2.91 5.68
CA TRP A 273 6.15 1.67 6.43
C TRP A 273 7.61 1.51 6.84
N LYS A 274 8.54 2.10 6.09
CA LYS A 274 9.97 2.06 6.41
C LYS A 274 10.32 2.69 7.75
N SER A 275 9.53 3.66 8.20
CA SER A 275 9.69 4.25 9.54
C SER A 275 9.43 3.23 10.66
N ALA A 276 8.41 2.38 10.51
CA ALA A 276 8.10 1.33 11.48
C ALA A 276 9.16 0.21 11.45
N GLU A 277 9.62 -0.19 10.27
CA GLU A 277 10.69 -1.18 10.12
C GLU A 277 12.00 -0.71 10.78
N LEU A 278 12.40 0.55 10.53
CA LEU A 278 13.59 1.14 11.14
C LEU A 278 13.45 1.27 12.65
N ALA A 279 12.29 1.70 13.15
CA ALA A 279 12.06 1.81 14.60
C ALA A 279 12.12 0.44 15.29
N GLY A 280 11.70 -0.64 14.62
CA GLY A 280 11.76 -2.00 15.15
C GLY A 280 13.15 -2.62 15.12
N ALA A 281 13.86 -2.50 13.99
CA ALA A 281 15.13 -3.18 13.75
C ALA A 281 16.36 -2.32 14.11
N TYR A 282 16.27 -1.01 13.94
CA TYR A 282 17.39 -0.06 14.08
C TYR A 282 16.95 1.21 14.83
N PRO A 283 16.47 1.12 16.10
CA PRO A 283 15.90 2.24 16.84
C PRO A 283 16.86 3.40 17.05
N ASP A 284 18.17 3.16 17.00
CA ASP A 284 19.21 4.17 17.24
C ASP A 284 19.65 4.89 15.94
N VAL A 285 19.15 4.48 14.76
CA VAL A 285 19.53 5.15 13.52
C VAL A 285 18.90 6.55 13.44
N ALA A 286 19.75 7.57 13.38
CA ALA A 286 19.33 8.96 13.24
C ALA A 286 19.07 9.26 11.74
N TYR A 287 17.81 9.29 11.33
CA TYR A 287 17.43 9.64 9.96
C TYR A 287 16.52 10.87 9.90
N GLY A 288 16.36 11.39 8.71
CA GLY A 288 15.36 12.38 8.37
C GLY A 288 14.67 11.99 7.08
N THR A 289 13.60 12.70 6.73
CA THR A 289 12.87 12.52 5.48
C THR A 289 12.80 13.82 4.70
N ALA A 290 12.74 13.72 3.38
CA ALA A 290 12.61 14.85 2.47
C ALA A 290 11.77 14.45 1.25
N PRO A 291 11.12 15.41 0.56
CA PRO A 291 10.55 15.15 -0.75
C PRO A 291 11.61 14.59 -1.72
N ILE A 292 11.18 13.88 -2.77
CA ILE A 292 12.10 13.53 -3.84
C ILE A 292 12.69 14.83 -4.46
N PRO A 293 13.98 14.86 -4.79
CA PRO A 293 14.58 16.04 -5.38
C PRO A 293 13.86 16.50 -6.65
N ALA A 294 13.68 17.82 -6.79
CA ALA A 294 12.98 18.39 -7.92
C ALA A 294 13.89 18.47 -9.17
N GLY A 295 13.35 18.10 -10.32
CA GLY A 295 13.93 18.35 -11.63
C GLY A 295 13.06 19.27 -12.46
N GLU A 296 13.18 19.20 -13.79
CA GLU A 296 12.36 19.99 -14.73
C GLU A 296 10.85 19.66 -14.60
N GLY A 297 10.50 18.45 -14.19
CA GLY A 297 9.12 18.03 -13.92
C GLY A 297 8.60 18.42 -12.53
N GLY A 298 9.46 18.93 -11.66
CA GLY A 298 9.16 19.18 -10.25
C GLY A 298 9.61 18.05 -9.33
N SER A 299 9.07 18.00 -8.13
CA SER A 299 9.26 16.93 -7.14
C SER A 299 8.04 16.01 -7.21
N ILE A 300 8.13 14.92 -7.96
CA ILE A 300 6.99 14.05 -8.25
C ILE A 300 7.26 12.64 -7.70
N SER A 301 6.37 12.15 -6.86
CA SER A 301 6.43 10.79 -6.33
C SER A 301 5.30 9.92 -6.91
N VAL A 302 5.32 8.64 -6.58
CA VAL A 302 4.25 7.70 -6.90
C VAL A 302 3.15 7.73 -5.85
N LEU A 303 1.93 7.42 -6.25
CA LEU A 303 0.82 7.12 -5.38
C LEU A 303 0.69 5.60 -5.26
N GLY A 304 0.56 5.11 -4.03
CA GLY A 304 0.34 3.70 -3.71
C GLY A 304 -0.84 3.51 -2.75
N GLY A 305 -1.36 2.30 -2.64
CA GLY A 305 -2.46 1.96 -1.74
C GLY A 305 -2.91 0.52 -1.85
#